data_a5c675222d4e00cd4122bd8cc810140e
#
_entry.id   a5c675222d4e00cd4122bd8cc810140e
#
_cell.length_a   1.000
_cell.length_b   1.000
_cell.length_c   1.000
_cell.angle_alpha   90.00
_cell.angle_beta   90.00
_cell.angle_gamma   90.00
#
_symmetry.space_group_name_H-M   'P 1'
#
loop_
_entity.id
_entity.type
_entity.pdbx_description
1 polymer ?
#
loop_
_entity_poly.entity_id
_entity_poly.type
_entity_poly.pdbx_seq_one_letter_code
_entity_poly.pdbx_strand_id
1 'polypeptide(L)'
;IANATGLHVPKNGLAYPSGSVDDIPHLMRPQTVGGVLEQPGMVEVVSCLDTNGKQIANDIRKGVWVCIEADTDYIKHCFEEYKVVTDSTGRYMSLYKKWHLIGLELGLSVASVGIRGEATGAARYFNADVAAFAKKDLPSGSILDGEGGFTIYGGVRPAADSLGQNFLPLGL
;
A
#
# COMPACT_ATOMS: atom_id res chain seq x y z
N ILE A 1 6.28 -1.65 -3.32
CA ILE A 1 5.87 -2.80 -2.48
C ILE A 1 5.36 -3.91 -3.40
N ALA A 2 4.28 -3.73 -4.17
CA ALA A 2 3.67 -4.77 -5.00
C ALA A 2 4.69 -5.55 -5.86
N ASN A 3 5.53 -4.83 -6.60
CA ASN A 3 6.53 -5.45 -7.49
C ASN A 3 7.68 -6.17 -6.74
N ALA A 4 7.88 -5.90 -5.45
CA ALA A 4 8.87 -6.59 -4.63
C ALA A 4 8.30 -7.81 -3.91
N THR A 5 7.01 -7.82 -3.59
CA THR A 5 6.36 -8.82 -2.74
C THR A 5 5.42 -9.78 -3.48
N GLY A 6 5.07 -9.46 -4.73
CA GLY A 6 4.07 -10.20 -5.49
C GLY A 6 2.63 -9.85 -5.17
N LEU A 7 2.40 -8.88 -4.27
CA LEU A 7 1.05 -8.38 -3.97
C LEU A 7 0.44 -7.65 -5.17
N HIS A 8 -0.88 -7.58 -5.21
CA HIS A 8 -1.64 -6.87 -6.24
C HIS A 8 -1.97 -5.44 -5.80
N VAL A 9 -2.39 -4.62 -6.76
CA VAL A 9 -2.94 -3.29 -6.51
C VAL A 9 -4.39 -3.23 -6.99
N PRO A 10 -5.24 -2.37 -6.39
CA PRO A 10 -6.64 -2.25 -6.78
C PRO A 10 -6.78 -1.81 -8.24
N LYS A 11 -7.80 -2.35 -8.94
CA LYS A 11 -8.05 -2.06 -10.35
C LYS A 11 -8.22 -0.57 -10.65
N ASN A 12 -8.90 0.14 -9.78
CA ASN A 12 -9.20 1.56 -9.96
C ASN A 12 -8.24 2.49 -9.21
N GLY A 13 -7.12 1.95 -8.70
CA GLY A 13 -6.15 2.65 -7.87
C GLY A 13 -6.47 2.56 -6.38
N LEU A 14 -5.57 3.11 -5.57
CA LEU A 14 -5.67 3.08 -4.12
C LEU A 14 -6.91 3.83 -3.63
N ALA A 15 -7.60 3.27 -2.64
CA ALA A 15 -8.85 3.83 -2.10
C ALA A 15 -8.63 4.82 -0.96
N TYR A 16 -7.47 4.77 -0.30
CA TYR A 16 -7.12 5.61 0.85
C TYR A 16 -8.18 5.61 1.97
N PRO A 17 -8.66 4.46 2.43
CA PRO A 17 -9.64 4.43 3.51
C PRO A 17 -9.09 5.12 4.76
N SER A 18 -9.95 5.85 5.46
CA SER A 18 -9.60 6.51 6.72
C SER A 18 -9.58 5.51 7.86
N GLY A 19 -8.55 5.53 8.69
CA GLY A 19 -8.47 4.62 9.84
C GLY A 19 -7.27 4.87 10.75
N SER A 20 -7.40 4.38 11.98
CA SER A 20 -6.31 4.32 12.96
C SER A 20 -5.51 3.03 12.83
N VAL A 21 -4.43 2.90 13.61
CA VAL A 21 -3.66 1.64 13.72
C VAL A 21 -4.56 0.48 14.15
N ASP A 22 -5.52 0.74 15.05
CA ASP A 22 -6.41 -0.28 15.61
C ASP A 22 -7.49 -0.73 14.60
N ASP A 23 -7.79 0.10 13.59
CA ASP A 23 -8.79 -0.20 12.56
C ASP A 23 -8.23 -1.08 11.43
N ILE A 24 -6.91 -1.22 11.30
CA ILE A 24 -6.28 -1.94 10.18
C ILE A 24 -6.83 -3.37 10.00
N PRO A 25 -6.95 -4.23 11.05
CA PRO A 25 -7.45 -5.59 10.83
C PRO A 25 -8.93 -5.63 10.45
N HIS A 26 -9.68 -4.57 10.69
CA HIS A 26 -11.07 -4.44 10.25
C HIS A 26 -11.19 -3.92 8.82
N LEU A 27 -10.36 -2.95 8.45
CA LEU A 27 -10.36 -2.31 7.12
C LEU A 27 -9.70 -3.20 6.07
N MET A 28 -8.51 -3.74 6.36
CA MET A 28 -7.64 -4.41 5.39
C MET A 28 -7.99 -5.90 5.22
N ARG A 29 -9.27 -6.18 5.13
CA ARG A 29 -9.87 -7.49 4.78
C ARG A 29 -10.54 -7.40 3.42
N PRO A 30 -10.80 -8.55 2.76
CA PRO A 30 -11.63 -8.57 1.57
C PRO A 30 -13.04 -8.02 1.80
N GLN A 31 -13.60 -7.39 0.78
CA GLN A 31 -14.98 -6.87 0.81
C GLN A 31 -16.01 -7.97 1.13
N THR A 32 -15.75 -9.20 0.74
CA THR A 32 -16.61 -10.37 1.02
C THR A 32 -16.79 -10.66 2.51
N VAL A 33 -15.88 -10.16 3.35
CA VAL A 33 -15.92 -10.28 4.82
C VAL A 33 -16.00 -8.94 5.52
N GLY A 34 -16.42 -7.90 4.81
CA GLY A 34 -16.70 -6.56 5.36
C GLY A 34 -15.49 -5.63 5.45
N GLY A 35 -14.40 -5.90 4.74
CA GLY A 35 -13.27 -5.00 4.57
C GLY A 35 -13.36 -4.14 3.31
N VAL A 36 -12.24 -3.51 2.92
CA VAL A 36 -12.18 -2.62 1.75
C VAL A 36 -11.44 -3.21 0.56
N LEU A 37 -10.70 -4.30 0.73
CA LEU A 37 -9.88 -4.89 -0.33
C LEU A 37 -10.74 -5.68 -1.32
N GLU A 38 -10.44 -5.58 -2.61
CA GLU A 38 -11.10 -6.37 -3.67
C GLU A 38 -10.87 -7.88 -3.48
N GLN A 39 -9.68 -8.25 -2.98
CA GLN A 39 -9.26 -9.63 -2.73
C GLN A 39 -8.12 -9.68 -1.70
N PRO A 40 -7.76 -10.86 -1.18
CA PRO A 40 -6.54 -11.03 -0.38
C PRO A 40 -5.28 -10.71 -1.18
N GLY A 41 -4.18 -10.37 -0.48
CA GLY A 41 -2.88 -10.15 -1.11
C GLY A 41 -2.77 -8.83 -1.88
N MET A 42 -3.38 -7.76 -1.38
CA MET A 42 -3.35 -6.43 -1.99
C MET A 42 -2.54 -5.42 -1.19
N VAL A 43 -2.04 -4.41 -1.89
CA VAL A 43 -1.44 -3.21 -1.32
C VAL A 43 -2.50 -2.12 -1.22
N GLU A 44 -2.55 -1.44 -0.08
CA GLU A 44 -3.41 -0.27 0.13
C GLU A 44 -2.70 0.78 1.00
N VAL A 45 -3.19 2.00 0.97
CA VAL A 45 -2.72 3.12 1.80
C VAL A 45 -3.87 3.60 2.66
N VAL A 46 -3.65 3.67 3.97
CA VAL A 46 -4.64 4.16 4.93
C VAL A 46 -4.44 5.67 5.13
N SER A 47 -5.53 6.43 5.01
CA SER A 47 -5.53 7.87 5.26
C SER A 47 -5.42 8.16 6.76
N CYS A 48 -4.58 9.13 7.12
CA CYS A 48 -4.49 9.66 8.48
C CYS A 48 -5.53 10.75 8.78
N LEU A 49 -6.36 11.09 7.80
CA LEU A 49 -7.42 12.08 7.91
C LEU A 49 -8.79 11.41 7.72
N ASP A 50 -9.77 11.87 8.46
CA ASP A 50 -11.17 11.49 8.25
C ASP A 50 -11.75 12.16 6.99
N THR A 51 -13.00 11.88 6.68
CA THR A 51 -13.71 12.42 5.51
C THR A 51 -13.90 13.95 5.56
N ASN A 52 -13.74 14.56 6.73
CA ASN A 52 -13.81 16.01 6.93
C ASN A 52 -12.42 16.67 6.94
N GLY A 53 -11.36 15.92 6.68
CA GLY A 53 -9.98 16.40 6.70
C GLY A 53 -9.41 16.57 8.10
N LYS A 54 -10.07 16.06 9.16
CA LYS A 54 -9.57 16.09 10.52
C LYS A 54 -8.64 14.90 10.78
N GLN A 55 -7.56 15.13 11.50
CA GLN A 55 -6.62 14.10 11.88
C GLN A 55 -7.26 13.03 12.77
N ILE A 56 -7.03 11.77 12.41
CA ILE A 56 -7.46 10.59 13.17
C ILE A 56 -6.51 10.39 14.34
N ALA A 57 -7.07 10.10 15.52
CA ALA A 57 -6.27 9.71 16.68
C ALA A 57 -5.61 8.34 16.43
N ASN A 58 -4.37 8.16 16.91
CA ASN A 58 -3.59 6.93 16.68
C ASN A 58 -3.47 6.56 15.21
N ASP A 59 -3.29 7.55 14.33
CA ASP A 59 -3.15 7.34 12.89
C ASP A 59 -1.84 6.61 12.53
N ILE A 60 -1.76 6.13 11.30
CA ILE A 60 -0.63 5.32 10.80
C ILE A 60 0.54 6.15 10.24
N ARG A 61 0.55 7.47 10.39
CA ARG A 61 1.60 8.29 9.78
C ARG A 61 3.01 7.85 10.20
N LYS A 62 3.90 7.94 9.24
CA LYS A 62 5.32 7.59 9.34
C LYS A 62 5.59 6.10 9.62
N GLY A 63 4.60 5.24 9.37
CA GLY A 63 4.74 3.81 9.58
C GLY A 63 4.28 2.97 8.40
N VAL A 64 4.49 1.68 8.54
CA VAL A 64 4.00 0.65 7.61
C VAL A 64 3.23 -0.40 8.41
N TRP A 65 2.30 -1.04 7.75
CA TRP A 65 1.47 -2.09 8.33
C TRP A 65 1.44 -3.33 7.43
N VAL A 66 1.14 -4.46 8.03
CA VAL A 66 0.73 -5.68 7.35
C VAL A 66 -0.49 -6.25 8.05
N CYS A 67 -1.47 -6.70 7.28
CA CYS A 67 -2.62 -7.44 7.78
C CYS A 67 -2.51 -8.88 7.32
N ILE A 68 -2.69 -9.83 8.24
CA ILE A 68 -2.54 -11.26 8.01
C ILE A 68 -3.83 -11.97 8.40
N GLU A 69 -4.29 -12.86 7.54
CA GLU A 69 -5.43 -13.74 7.80
C GLU A 69 -4.97 -15.07 8.41
N ALA A 70 -5.62 -15.50 9.48
CA ALA A 70 -5.48 -16.85 10.02
C ALA A 70 -6.27 -17.82 9.14
N ASP A 71 -5.58 -18.71 8.43
CA ASP A 71 -6.18 -19.76 7.59
C ASP A 71 -6.65 -20.98 8.40
N THR A 72 -6.17 -21.11 9.64
CA THR A 72 -6.52 -22.18 10.57
C THR A 72 -6.92 -21.66 11.94
N ASP A 73 -7.69 -22.44 12.70
CA ASP A 73 -8.04 -22.08 14.08
C ASP A 73 -6.80 -22.11 15.00
N TYR A 74 -5.78 -22.90 14.67
CA TYR A 74 -4.51 -22.88 15.39
C TYR A 74 -3.82 -21.53 15.29
N ILE A 75 -3.71 -20.95 14.08
CA ILE A 75 -3.10 -19.63 13.88
C ILE A 75 -3.93 -18.54 14.56
N LYS A 76 -5.27 -18.62 14.48
CA LYS A 76 -6.16 -17.73 15.23
C LYS A 76 -5.87 -17.78 16.74
N HIS A 77 -5.73 -18.97 17.31
CA HIS A 77 -5.38 -19.12 18.72
C HIS A 77 -4.01 -18.53 19.06
N CYS A 78 -3.03 -18.66 18.17
CA CYS A 78 -1.74 -17.99 18.33
C CYS A 78 -1.88 -16.47 18.39
N PHE A 79 -2.76 -15.87 17.57
CA PHE A 79 -3.01 -14.41 17.63
C PHE A 79 -3.55 -13.99 19.00
N GLU A 80 -4.44 -14.79 19.59
CA GLU A 80 -4.99 -14.56 20.95
C GLU A 80 -3.89 -14.67 22.01
N GLU A 81 -3.06 -15.70 21.96
CA GLU A 81 -1.96 -15.91 22.92
C GLU A 81 -0.92 -14.78 22.87
N TYR A 82 -0.53 -14.36 21.67
CA TYR A 82 0.42 -13.26 21.48
C TYR A 82 -0.20 -11.88 21.69
N LYS A 83 -1.52 -11.79 21.91
CA LYS A 83 -2.25 -10.54 22.16
C LYS A 83 -2.01 -9.48 21.07
N VAL A 84 -1.93 -9.92 19.82
CA VAL A 84 -1.82 -9.00 18.69
C VAL A 84 -3.15 -8.31 18.43
N VAL A 85 -3.11 -7.16 17.77
CA VAL A 85 -4.33 -6.43 17.39
C VAL A 85 -5.07 -7.23 16.32
N THR A 86 -6.32 -7.61 16.58
CA THR A 86 -7.15 -8.39 15.66
C THR A 86 -8.48 -7.72 15.38
N ASP A 87 -9.16 -8.17 14.33
CA ASP A 87 -10.56 -7.84 14.09
C ASP A 87 -11.48 -8.56 15.11
N SER A 88 -12.78 -8.24 15.06
CA SER A 88 -13.76 -8.84 15.97
C SER A 88 -13.91 -10.37 15.85
N THR A 89 -13.46 -10.96 14.76
CA THR A 89 -13.49 -12.42 14.55
C THR A 89 -12.23 -13.12 15.05
N GLY A 90 -11.16 -12.36 15.34
CA GLY A 90 -9.84 -12.88 15.66
C GLY A 90 -9.10 -13.52 14.50
N ARG A 91 -9.67 -13.46 13.27
CA ARG A 91 -9.06 -14.08 12.08
C ARG A 91 -8.09 -13.16 11.34
N TYR A 92 -8.27 -11.87 11.45
CA TYR A 92 -7.40 -10.88 10.81
C TYR A 92 -6.61 -10.14 11.88
N MET A 93 -5.29 -10.18 11.78
CA MET A 93 -4.41 -9.47 12.69
C MET A 93 -3.59 -8.42 11.95
N SER A 94 -3.17 -7.37 12.61
CA SER A 94 -2.25 -6.39 12.06
C SER A 94 -0.97 -6.28 12.86
N LEU A 95 0.13 -6.10 12.13
CA LEU A 95 1.39 -5.62 12.68
C LEU A 95 1.65 -4.21 12.14
N TYR A 96 2.02 -3.31 13.01
CA TYR A 96 2.33 -1.93 12.67
C TYR A 96 3.74 -1.56 13.12
N LYS A 97 4.55 -1.09 12.16
CA LYS A 97 5.87 -0.53 12.43
C LYS A 97 5.79 0.99 12.35
N LYS A 98 5.80 1.64 13.49
CA LYS A 98 5.56 3.09 13.63
C LYS A 98 6.57 3.97 12.88
N TRP A 99 7.84 3.61 12.91
CA TRP A 99 8.90 4.43 12.33
C TRP A 99 9.47 3.76 11.08
N HIS A 100 8.96 4.18 9.93
CA HIS A 100 9.46 3.80 8.61
C HIS A 100 9.68 5.08 7.81
N LEU A 101 10.76 5.79 8.11
CA LEU A 101 11.11 7.06 7.50
C LEU A 101 12.25 6.87 6.52
N ILE A 102 12.15 7.53 5.38
CA ILE A 102 13.23 7.58 4.38
C ILE A 102 14.52 8.09 5.07
N GLY A 103 15.60 7.36 4.88
CA GLY A 103 16.91 7.67 5.46
C GLY A 103 17.21 7.00 6.80
N LEU A 104 16.24 6.75 7.68
CA LEU A 104 16.49 6.11 8.97
C LEU A 104 16.91 4.65 8.86
N GLU A 105 16.48 3.94 7.83
CA GLU A 105 16.73 2.52 7.64
C GLU A 105 17.70 2.21 6.49
N LEU A 106 18.32 3.22 5.88
CA LEU A 106 19.30 3.04 4.81
C LEU A 106 20.46 2.13 5.21
N GLY A 107 20.86 2.17 6.49
CA GLY A 107 21.91 1.30 7.01
C GLY A 107 21.64 -0.20 6.82
N LEU A 108 20.37 -0.62 6.85
CA LEU A 108 19.98 -2.02 6.56
C LEU A 108 20.27 -2.40 5.12
N SER A 109 19.94 -1.52 4.16
CA SER A 109 20.19 -1.76 2.73
C SER A 109 21.69 -1.74 2.42
N VAL A 110 22.44 -0.79 3.00
CA VAL A 110 23.90 -0.72 2.85
C VAL A 110 24.57 -1.99 3.42
N ALA A 111 24.18 -2.41 4.63
CA ALA A 111 24.69 -3.63 5.25
C ALA A 111 24.32 -4.90 4.47
N SER A 112 23.09 -4.97 3.93
CA SER A 112 22.67 -6.10 3.11
C SER A 112 23.51 -6.24 1.84
N VAL A 113 23.76 -5.14 1.14
CA VAL A 113 24.63 -5.15 -0.05
C VAL A 113 26.09 -5.41 0.34
N GLY A 114 26.61 -4.72 1.35
CA GLY A 114 28.02 -4.82 1.74
C GLY A 114 28.42 -6.17 2.35
N ILE A 115 27.52 -6.84 3.07
CA ILE A 115 27.81 -8.09 3.78
C ILE A 115 27.34 -9.31 2.98
N ARG A 116 26.17 -9.23 2.34
CA ARG A 116 25.54 -10.38 1.67
C ARG A 116 25.50 -10.28 0.16
N GLY A 117 25.80 -9.11 -0.43
CA GLY A 117 25.66 -8.87 -1.86
C GLY A 117 24.21 -8.85 -2.35
N GLU A 118 23.24 -8.63 -1.45
CA GLU A 118 21.81 -8.71 -1.74
C GLU A 118 21.14 -7.36 -1.61
N ALA A 119 20.29 -7.02 -2.59
CA ALA A 119 19.42 -5.86 -2.49
C ALA A 119 18.24 -6.12 -1.54
N THR A 120 17.83 -5.10 -0.78
CA THR A 120 16.57 -5.12 -0.01
C THR A 120 15.45 -4.57 -0.87
N GLY A 121 14.39 -5.35 -1.09
CA GLY A 121 13.19 -4.88 -1.80
C GLY A 121 13.34 -4.70 -3.32
N ALA A 122 14.19 -5.47 -3.97
CA ALA A 122 14.29 -5.49 -5.43
C ALA A 122 12.95 -5.91 -6.07
N ALA A 123 12.55 -5.24 -7.17
CA ALA A 123 11.40 -5.63 -7.96
C ALA A 123 11.64 -7.01 -8.60
N ARG A 124 10.73 -7.96 -8.33
CA ARG A 124 10.75 -9.33 -8.85
C ARG A 124 9.54 -9.64 -9.73
N TYR A 125 8.54 -8.79 -9.66
CA TYR A 125 7.25 -8.90 -10.35
C TYR A 125 6.95 -7.60 -11.07
N PHE A 126 6.02 -7.63 -12.01
CA PHE A 126 5.45 -6.44 -12.62
C PHE A 126 3.93 -6.47 -12.43
N ASN A 127 3.50 -6.31 -11.18
CA ASN A 127 2.09 -6.32 -10.77
C ASN A 127 1.47 -4.92 -10.76
N ALA A 128 2.30 -3.90 -10.54
CA ALA A 128 1.86 -2.52 -10.41
C ALA A 128 2.70 -1.58 -11.28
N ASP A 129 2.04 -0.58 -11.81
CA ASP A 129 2.64 0.54 -12.52
C ASP A 129 2.09 1.85 -11.98
N VAL A 130 2.78 2.96 -12.25
CA VAL A 130 2.31 4.30 -11.93
C VAL A 130 2.08 5.05 -13.24
N ALA A 131 0.82 5.20 -13.58
CA ALA A 131 0.39 5.90 -14.78
C ALA A 131 0.19 7.40 -14.50
N ALA A 132 0.47 8.22 -15.52
CA ALA A 132 0.19 9.66 -15.50
C ALA A 132 -1.28 9.93 -15.81
N PHE A 133 -1.92 10.72 -14.95
CA PHE A 133 -3.29 11.18 -15.12
C PHE A 133 -3.31 12.71 -15.24
N ALA A 134 -4.07 13.23 -16.19
CA ALA A 134 -4.24 14.67 -16.36
C ALA A 134 -5.02 15.28 -15.19
N LYS A 135 -4.55 16.38 -14.63
CA LYS A 135 -5.27 17.18 -13.61
C LYS A 135 -6.32 18.11 -14.21
N LYS A 136 -6.25 18.34 -15.52
CA LYS A 136 -7.13 19.24 -16.29
C LYS A 136 -7.06 18.88 -17.76
N ASP A 137 -7.92 19.45 -18.58
CA ASP A 137 -7.81 19.35 -20.02
C ASP A 137 -6.48 19.93 -20.50
N LEU A 138 -5.74 19.17 -21.28
CA LEU A 138 -4.44 19.53 -21.82
C LEU A 138 -4.52 19.65 -23.34
N PRO A 139 -4.35 20.84 -23.92
CA PRO A 139 -4.28 21.01 -25.37
C PRO A 139 -3.10 20.24 -25.98
N SER A 140 -3.22 19.87 -27.24
CA SER A 140 -2.10 19.27 -28.00
C SER A 140 -0.86 20.19 -27.93
N GLY A 141 0.30 19.60 -27.65
CA GLY A 141 1.56 20.34 -27.47
C GLY A 141 1.81 20.84 -26.04
N SER A 142 0.91 20.57 -25.08
CA SER A 142 1.19 20.85 -23.67
C SER A 142 2.41 20.07 -23.19
N ILE A 143 3.27 20.76 -22.43
CA ILE A 143 4.41 20.12 -21.76
C ILE A 143 3.92 19.55 -20.44
N LEU A 144 4.25 18.29 -20.19
CA LEU A 144 3.98 17.64 -18.91
C LEU A 144 5.09 18.00 -17.91
N ASP A 145 4.71 18.42 -16.72
CA ASP A 145 5.62 18.94 -15.68
C ASP A 145 5.92 17.94 -14.56
N GLY A 146 5.48 16.70 -14.73
CA GLY A 146 5.76 15.58 -13.81
C GLY A 146 4.91 15.58 -12.54
N GLU A 147 5.23 14.65 -11.64
CA GLU A 147 4.57 14.54 -10.33
C GLU A 147 4.82 15.79 -9.49
N GLY A 148 3.77 16.27 -8.83
CA GLY A 148 3.83 17.50 -8.04
C GLY A 148 3.66 18.79 -8.82
N GLY A 149 3.68 18.75 -10.17
CA GLY A 149 3.40 19.86 -11.05
C GLY A 149 1.90 20.20 -11.19
N PHE A 150 1.56 20.97 -12.24
CA PHE A 150 0.20 21.46 -12.46
C PHE A 150 -0.56 20.70 -13.54
N THR A 151 0.11 19.84 -14.31
CA THR A 151 -0.48 19.17 -15.48
C THR A 151 -0.92 17.75 -15.19
N ILE A 152 -0.13 16.96 -14.48
CA ILE A 152 -0.39 15.54 -14.23
C ILE A 152 -0.18 15.16 -12.76
N TYR A 153 -0.73 14.00 -12.39
CA TYR A 153 -0.46 13.30 -11.14
C TYR A 153 -0.27 11.81 -11.41
N GLY A 154 0.42 11.11 -10.51
CA GLY A 154 0.61 9.66 -10.57
C GLY A 154 -0.55 8.90 -9.96
N GLY A 155 -1.02 7.87 -10.64
CA GLY A 155 -2.01 6.94 -10.11
C GLY A 155 -1.53 5.50 -10.26
N VAL A 156 -1.60 4.73 -9.17
CA VAL A 156 -1.26 3.31 -9.19
C VAL A 156 -2.32 2.53 -9.96
N ARG A 157 -1.87 1.63 -10.85
CA ARG A 157 -2.72 0.73 -11.64
C ARG A 157 -2.11 -0.66 -11.71
N PRO A 158 -2.91 -1.71 -11.94
CA PRO A 158 -2.38 -3.00 -12.35
C PRO A 158 -1.51 -2.85 -13.61
N ALA A 159 -0.32 -3.45 -13.60
CA ALA A 159 0.61 -3.33 -14.73
C ALA A 159 0.02 -3.86 -16.05
N ALA A 160 -0.81 -4.92 -15.99
CA ALA A 160 -1.51 -5.44 -17.15
C ALA A 160 -2.46 -4.42 -17.79
N ASP A 161 -3.15 -3.62 -16.95
CA ASP A 161 -4.05 -2.56 -17.44
C ASP A 161 -3.26 -1.40 -18.06
N SER A 162 -2.14 -1.01 -17.43
CA SER A 162 -1.24 0.01 -17.98
C SER A 162 -0.72 -0.37 -19.36
N LEU A 163 -0.27 -1.61 -19.53
CA LEU A 163 0.20 -2.13 -20.82
C LEU A 163 -0.95 -2.27 -21.83
N GLY A 164 -2.07 -2.86 -21.42
CA GLY A 164 -3.21 -3.11 -22.32
C GLY A 164 -3.89 -1.84 -22.83
N GLN A 165 -3.85 -0.77 -22.06
CA GLN A 165 -4.47 0.52 -22.40
C GLN A 165 -3.43 1.58 -22.85
N ASN A 166 -2.16 1.22 -22.94
CA ASN A 166 -1.06 2.12 -23.29
C ASN A 166 -1.03 3.39 -22.43
N PHE A 167 -1.20 3.24 -21.12
CA PHE A 167 -1.10 4.38 -20.22
C PHE A 167 0.32 4.96 -20.26
N LEU A 168 0.41 6.29 -20.17
CA LEU A 168 1.69 6.98 -20.10
C LEU A 168 2.30 6.74 -18.70
N PRO A 169 3.49 6.13 -18.60
CA PRO A 169 4.18 6.01 -17.32
C PRO A 169 4.54 7.37 -16.73
N LEU A 170 4.41 7.51 -15.41
CA LEU A 170 4.72 8.79 -14.73
C LEU A 170 6.21 9.15 -14.81
N GLY A 171 7.08 8.17 -14.91
CA GLY A 171 8.54 8.34 -14.88
C GLY A 171 9.21 8.70 -16.22
N LEU A 172 8.44 9.16 -17.21
CA LEU A 172 8.97 9.61 -18.51
C LEU A 172 9.30 11.09 -18.49
#